data_dd4270c28fdf27bc898461bcdedebed3
#
_entry.id   dd4270c28fdf27bc898461bcdedebed3
#
_cell.length_a   1.000
_cell.length_b   1.000
_cell.length_c   1.000
_cell.angle_alpha   90.00
_cell.angle_beta   90.00
_cell.angle_gamma   90.00
#
_symmetry.space_group_name_H-M   'P 1'
#
loop_
_entity.id
_entity.type
_entity.pdbx_description
1 polymer ?
#
loop_
_entity_poly.entity_id
_entity_poly.type
_entity_poly.pdbx_seq_one_letter_code
_entity_poly.pdbx_strand_id
1 'polypeptide(L)'
;MAVPYNHREVEKKWQNVWDDEKAFKTSDDFSKPKYYALVEFPYPSGQGLHVGHPRPYTALDIVARKRRMQGYNVLYPMGWDAFGLPTENYAIKNHIHPKIVTKNNVARFKNQLHSLGYSFDWDREINTTDPEYYHWTQWIFLKLFKAGLAYKTEMPINWCTSCKV
;
A
#
# COMPACT_ATOMS: atom_id res chain seq x y z
N MET A 1 -26.94 11.10 34.24
CA MET A 1 -27.21 10.31 33.02
C MET A 1 -25.88 9.96 32.37
N ALA A 2 -25.66 8.71 32.01
CA ALA A 2 -24.40 8.33 31.30
C ALA A 2 -24.44 8.96 29.90
N VAL A 3 -23.31 9.59 29.50
CA VAL A 3 -23.18 10.12 28.16
C VAL A 3 -23.12 8.92 27.20
N PRO A 4 -23.94 8.88 26.15
CA PRO A 4 -23.91 7.77 25.21
C PRO A 4 -22.55 7.70 24.52
N TYR A 5 -21.99 6.50 24.38
CA TYR A 5 -20.71 6.29 23.70
C TYR A 5 -20.82 6.68 22.22
N ASN A 6 -20.05 7.69 21.82
CA ASN A 6 -19.97 8.13 20.43
C ASN A 6 -18.67 7.60 19.78
N HIS A 7 -18.76 6.45 19.13
CA HIS A 7 -17.62 5.80 18.49
C HIS A 7 -16.94 6.70 17.47
N ARG A 8 -17.69 7.49 16.69
CA ARG A 8 -17.11 8.35 15.64
C ARG A 8 -16.19 9.43 16.19
N GLU A 9 -16.52 10.02 17.33
CA GLU A 9 -15.68 11.01 17.99
C GLU A 9 -14.44 10.35 18.62
N VAL A 10 -14.64 9.20 19.27
CA VAL A 10 -13.55 8.46 19.92
C VAL A 10 -12.54 7.95 18.89
N GLU A 11 -13.02 7.33 17.81
CA GLU A 11 -12.17 6.83 16.74
C GLU A 11 -11.34 7.95 16.10
N LYS A 12 -11.99 9.05 15.71
CA LYS A 12 -11.31 10.20 15.12
C LYS A 12 -10.27 10.82 16.06
N LYS A 13 -10.62 10.95 17.36
CA LYS A 13 -9.68 11.44 18.36
C LYS A 13 -8.41 10.60 18.40
N TRP A 14 -8.56 9.27 18.50
CA TRP A 14 -7.40 8.40 18.64
C TRP A 14 -6.60 8.27 17.35
N GLN A 15 -7.22 8.27 16.18
CA GLN A 15 -6.51 8.31 14.91
C GLN A 15 -5.62 9.56 14.82
N ASN A 16 -6.15 10.73 15.16
CA ASN A 16 -5.36 11.96 15.19
C ASN A 16 -4.18 11.87 16.19
N VAL A 17 -4.40 11.34 17.41
CA VAL A 17 -3.34 11.16 18.39
C VAL A 17 -2.24 10.23 17.86
N TRP A 18 -2.62 9.11 17.22
CA TRP A 18 -1.63 8.19 16.65
C TRP A 18 -0.82 8.81 15.51
N ASP A 19 -1.44 9.64 14.69
CA ASP A 19 -0.77 10.34 13.59
C ASP A 19 0.18 11.42 14.13
N ASP A 20 -0.26 12.23 15.09
CA ASP A 20 0.52 13.33 15.69
C ASP A 20 1.74 12.80 16.47
N GLU A 21 1.54 11.73 17.25
CA GLU A 21 2.59 11.07 18.04
C GLU A 21 3.44 10.09 17.21
N LYS A 22 3.09 9.85 15.95
CA LYS A 22 3.72 8.83 15.10
C LYS A 22 3.81 7.47 15.80
N ALA A 23 2.71 7.08 16.46
CA ALA A 23 2.65 5.96 17.39
C ALA A 23 3.10 4.61 16.78
N PHE A 24 3.03 4.48 15.46
CA PHE A 24 3.37 3.25 14.74
C PHE A 24 4.65 3.34 13.92
N LYS A 25 5.39 4.44 14.07
CA LYS A 25 6.66 4.64 13.37
C LYS A 25 7.68 3.59 13.76
N THR A 26 8.31 2.99 12.76
CA THR A 26 9.46 2.10 12.96
C THR A 26 10.67 2.90 13.38
N SER A 27 11.30 2.49 14.47
CA SER A 27 12.53 3.11 14.98
C SER A 27 13.76 2.61 14.21
N ASP A 28 14.76 3.49 14.09
CA ASP A 28 16.12 3.12 13.63
C ASP A 28 16.98 2.56 14.78
N ASP A 29 16.40 2.36 15.96
CA ASP A 29 17.04 1.68 17.09
C ASP A 29 17.16 0.17 16.81
N PHE A 30 18.38 -0.27 16.58
CA PHE A 30 18.70 -1.68 16.31
C PHE A 30 18.90 -2.52 17.57
N SER A 31 18.74 -1.96 18.78
CA SER A 31 18.83 -2.70 20.04
C SER A 31 17.61 -3.58 20.29
N LYS A 32 16.45 -3.22 19.71
CA LYS A 32 15.20 -3.97 19.82
C LYS A 32 15.10 -5.08 18.77
N PRO A 33 14.51 -6.24 19.11
CA PRO A 33 14.26 -7.29 18.14
C PRO A 33 13.34 -6.76 17.04
N LYS A 34 13.69 -7.05 15.77
CA LYS A 34 12.94 -6.58 14.61
C LYS A 34 11.79 -7.52 14.27
N TYR A 35 10.70 -6.96 13.82
CA TYR A 35 9.58 -7.71 13.25
C TYR A 35 9.08 -7.00 11.98
N TYR A 36 9.14 -7.68 10.86
CA TYR A 36 8.61 -7.17 9.59
C TYR A 36 7.24 -7.80 9.32
N ALA A 37 6.20 -7.00 9.40
CA ALA A 37 4.83 -7.37 9.06
C ALA A 37 4.55 -6.97 7.62
N LEU A 38 4.64 -7.93 6.70
CA LEU A 38 4.45 -7.70 5.28
C LEU A 38 3.04 -8.09 4.84
N VAL A 39 2.33 -7.14 4.25
CA VAL A 39 1.04 -7.36 3.59
C VAL A 39 1.13 -6.88 2.13
N GLU A 40 0.32 -7.48 1.28
CA GLU A 40 0.20 -7.09 -0.11
C GLU A 40 -0.34 -5.66 -0.25
N PHE A 41 0.33 -4.85 -1.07
CA PHE A 41 -0.13 -3.50 -1.39
C PHE A 41 -1.33 -3.54 -2.33
N PRO A 42 -2.36 -2.71 -2.11
CA PRO A 42 -3.51 -2.70 -3.00
C PRO A 42 -3.19 -2.02 -4.33
N TYR A 43 -3.87 -2.47 -5.39
CA TYR A 43 -3.92 -1.74 -6.66
C TYR A 43 -4.86 -0.54 -6.52
N PRO A 44 -4.42 0.71 -6.70
CA PRO A 44 -5.30 1.87 -6.62
C PRO A 44 -6.09 2.08 -7.93
N SER A 45 -6.66 0.99 -8.48
CA SER A 45 -7.33 0.97 -9.78
C SER A 45 -8.84 1.16 -9.73
N GLY A 46 -9.44 1.06 -8.54
CA GLY A 46 -10.88 1.15 -8.35
C GLY A 46 -11.32 2.37 -7.55
N GLN A 47 -12.63 2.48 -7.31
CA GLN A 47 -13.20 3.58 -6.54
C GLN A 47 -13.05 3.42 -5.01
N GLY A 48 -12.22 2.54 -4.54
CA GLY A 48 -11.95 2.30 -3.13
C GLY A 48 -11.66 0.84 -2.82
N LEU A 49 -11.40 0.57 -1.53
CA LEU A 49 -11.18 -0.77 -1.03
C LEU A 49 -12.45 -1.62 -1.16
N HIS A 50 -12.29 -2.90 -1.44
CA HIS A 50 -13.35 -3.89 -1.29
C HIS A 50 -13.11 -4.72 -0.03
N VAL A 51 -14.13 -5.48 0.40
CA VAL A 51 -14.08 -6.27 1.65
C VAL A 51 -12.94 -7.29 1.74
N GLY A 52 -12.34 -7.67 0.62
CA GLY A 52 -11.18 -8.54 0.57
C GLY A 52 -9.91 -7.90 1.14
N HIS A 53 -9.75 -6.57 1.00
CA HIS A 53 -8.57 -5.86 1.50
C HIS A 53 -8.48 -5.84 3.05
N PRO A 54 -9.53 -5.48 3.80
CA PRO A 54 -9.46 -5.45 5.25
C PRO A 54 -9.13 -6.80 5.89
N ARG A 55 -9.46 -7.91 5.26
CA ARG A 55 -9.24 -9.25 5.82
C ARG A 55 -7.77 -9.53 6.16
N PRO A 56 -6.81 -9.51 5.22
CA PRO A 56 -5.40 -9.69 5.55
C PRO A 56 -4.84 -8.53 6.37
N TYR A 57 -5.28 -7.29 6.13
CA TYR A 57 -4.78 -6.13 6.85
C TYR A 57 -5.12 -6.20 8.33
N THR A 58 -6.36 -6.55 8.68
CA THR A 58 -6.78 -6.71 10.07
C THR A 58 -6.03 -7.85 10.76
N ALA A 59 -5.89 -9.01 10.10
CA ALA A 59 -5.17 -10.14 10.65
C ALA A 59 -3.72 -9.78 10.99
N LEU A 60 -3.04 -9.09 10.09
CA LEU A 60 -1.65 -8.70 10.29
C LEU A 60 -1.51 -7.51 11.26
N ASP A 61 -2.48 -6.61 11.32
CA ASP A 61 -2.52 -5.51 12.29
C ASP A 61 -2.59 -6.02 13.73
N ILE A 62 -3.38 -7.07 13.98
CA ILE A 62 -3.44 -7.74 15.28
C ILE A 62 -2.06 -8.26 15.68
N VAL A 63 -1.36 -8.91 14.76
CA VAL A 63 -0.01 -9.43 14.99
C VAL A 63 0.99 -8.28 15.21
N ALA A 64 0.93 -7.23 14.39
CA ALA A 64 1.82 -6.08 14.50
C ALA A 64 1.66 -5.37 15.86
N ARG A 65 0.43 -5.14 16.31
CA ARG A 65 0.15 -4.56 17.63
C ARG A 65 0.65 -5.44 18.75
N LYS A 66 0.38 -6.76 18.69
CA LYS A 66 0.89 -7.73 19.66
C LYS A 66 2.43 -7.68 19.76
N ARG A 67 3.12 -7.63 18.62
CA ARG A 67 4.59 -7.56 18.59
C ARG A 67 5.13 -6.26 19.20
N ARG A 68 4.49 -5.12 18.92
CA ARG A 68 4.84 -3.85 19.57
C ARG A 68 4.69 -3.93 21.10
N MET A 69 3.58 -4.51 21.60
CA MET A 69 3.37 -4.72 23.03
C MET A 69 4.41 -5.66 23.66
N GLN A 70 5.00 -6.56 22.87
CA GLN A 70 6.09 -7.44 23.29
C GLN A 70 7.49 -6.79 23.22
N GLY A 71 7.57 -5.49 22.86
CA GLY A 71 8.82 -4.74 22.78
C GLY A 71 9.57 -4.85 21.46
N TYR A 72 8.98 -5.43 20.41
CA TYR A 72 9.60 -5.48 19.10
C TYR A 72 9.56 -4.11 18.40
N ASN A 73 10.60 -3.83 17.62
CA ASN A 73 10.58 -2.76 16.62
C ASN A 73 9.89 -3.30 15.36
N VAL A 74 8.65 -2.87 15.14
CA VAL A 74 7.78 -3.44 14.11
C VAL A 74 7.73 -2.52 12.90
N LEU A 75 8.15 -3.02 11.73
CA LEU A 75 7.90 -2.41 10.44
C LEU A 75 6.61 -3.01 9.85
N TYR A 76 5.56 -2.20 9.78
CA TYR A 76 4.30 -2.53 9.11
C TYR A 76 4.00 -1.43 8.08
N PRO A 77 4.60 -1.54 6.88
CA PRO A 77 4.47 -0.52 5.85
C PRO A 77 3.17 -0.68 5.08
N MET A 78 2.75 0.41 4.44
CA MET A 78 1.71 0.42 3.42
C MET A 78 2.25 1.08 2.16
N GLY A 79 1.70 0.70 1.02
CA GLY A 79 2.07 1.25 -0.28
C GLY A 79 1.00 1.03 -1.31
N TRP A 80 1.33 1.42 -2.55
CA TRP A 80 0.42 1.39 -3.69
C TRP A 80 1.12 0.66 -4.83
N ASP A 81 0.55 -0.47 -5.23
CA ASP A 81 0.96 -1.16 -6.46
C ASP A 81 0.27 -0.45 -7.63
N ALA A 82 0.89 0.64 -8.08
CA ALA A 82 0.24 1.66 -8.87
C ALA A 82 0.45 1.51 -10.40
N PHE A 83 1.32 0.62 -10.85
CA PHE A 83 1.36 0.21 -12.24
C PHE A 83 0.26 -0.81 -12.51
N GLY A 84 -0.49 -0.64 -13.60
CA GLY A 84 -1.46 -1.67 -13.93
C GLY A 84 -2.43 -1.27 -15.03
N LEU A 85 -2.75 -2.24 -15.87
CA LEU A 85 -3.68 -2.14 -16.99
C LEU A 85 -5.09 -1.66 -16.59
N PRO A 86 -5.68 -2.05 -15.44
CA PRO A 86 -7.00 -1.54 -15.04
C PRO A 86 -7.04 -0.02 -14.89
N THR A 87 -6.01 0.59 -14.32
CA THR A 87 -5.91 2.05 -14.19
C THR A 87 -5.75 2.72 -15.56
N GLU A 88 -4.93 2.14 -16.43
CA GLU A 88 -4.72 2.65 -17.80
C GLU A 88 -6.00 2.57 -18.63
N ASN A 89 -6.71 1.45 -18.61
CA ASN A 89 -7.98 1.28 -19.30
C ASN A 89 -9.06 2.26 -18.80
N TYR A 90 -9.12 2.47 -17.47
CA TYR A 90 -10.02 3.48 -16.90
C TYR A 90 -9.64 4.88 -17.37
N ALA A 91 -8.36 5.20 -17.39
CA ALA A 91 -7.85 6.49 -17.84
C ALA A 91 -8.19 6.76 -19.32
N ILE A 92 -7.97 5.77 -20.19
CA ILE A 92 -8.33 5.86 -21.62
C ILE A 92 -9.83 6.07 -21.79
N LYS A 93 -10.67 5.26 -21.13
CA LYS A 93 -12.13 5.36 -21.23
C LYS A 93 -12.68 6.71 -20.78
N ASN A 94 -12.06 7.34 -19.79
CA ASN A 94 -12.53 8.60 -19.21
C ASN A 94 -11.76 9.82 -19.71
N HIS A 95 -10.82 9.64 -20.63
CA HIS A 95 -9.95 10.72 -21.16
C HIS A 95 -9.20 11.48 -20.05
N ILE A 96 -8.72 10.78 -19.05
CA ILE A 96 -7.98 11.31 -17.90
C ILE A 96 -6.59 10.68 -17.88
N HIS A 97 -5.57 11.48 -17.58
CA HIS A 97 -4.20 10.93 -17.48
C HIS A 97 -4.07 9.92 -16.31
N PRO A 98 -3.46 8.73 -16.50
CA PRO A 98 -3.35 7.69 -15.47
C PRO A 98 -2.78 8.19 -14.13
N LYS A 99 -1.79 9.09 -14.17
CA LYS A 99 -1.21 9.70 -12.97
C LYS A 99 -2.25 10.42 -12.09
N ILE A 100 -3.24 11.09 -12.72
CA ILE A 100 -4.31 11.80 -12.01
C ILE A 100 -5.25 10.78 -11.36
N VAL A 101 -5.64 9.75 -12.10
CA VAL A 101 -6.48 8.65 -11.60
C VAL A 101 -5.82 8.00 -10.38
N THR A 102 -4.56 7.60 -10.51
CA THR A 102 -3.79 6.97 -9.44
C THR A 102 -3.73 7.87 -8.19
N LYS A 103 -3.39 9.15 -8.36
CA LYS A 103 -3.34 10.11 -7.23
C LYS A 103 -4.66 10.21 -6.48
N ASN A 104 -5.77 10.31 -7.20
CA ASN A 104 -7.10 10.44 -6.58
C ASN A 104 -7.51 9.14 -5.86
N ASN A 105 -7.23 8.00 -6.47
CA ASN A 105 -7.53 6.70 -5.89
C ASN A 105 -6.69 6.44 -4.65
N VAL A 106 -5.38 6.71 -4.69
CA VAL A 106 -4.49 6.60 -3.53
C VAL A 106 -5.00 7.43 -2.36
N ALA A 107 -5.37 8.69 -2.58
CA ALA A 107 -5.93 9.54 -1.53
C ALA A 107 -7.19 8.93 -0.90
N ARG A 108 -8.08 8.37 -1.71
CA ARG A 108 -9.30 7.71 -1.23
C ARG A 108 -9.00 6.43 -0.45
N PHE A 109 -8.14 5.57 -0.97
CA PHE A 109 -7.72 4.33 -0.29
C PHE A 109 -7.07 4.64 1.05
N LYS A 110 -6.17 5.63 1.08
CA LYS A 110 -5.50 6.08 2.30
C LYS A 110 -6.51 6.52 3.37
N ASN A 111 -7.49 7.33 3.00
CA ASN A 111 -8.55 7.76 3.91
C ASN A 111 -9.37 6.57 4.45
N GLN A 112 -9.67 5.57 3.61
CA GLN A 112 -10.37 4.37 4.04
C GLN A 112 -9.53 3.52 5.01
N LEU A 113 -8.22 3.36 4.74
CA LEU A 113 -7.31 2.63 5.63
C LEU A 113 -7.12 3.34 6.96
N HIS A 114 -7.04 4.68 6.97
CA HIS A 114 -7.03 5.47 8.20
C HIS A 114 -8.30 5.29 9.00
N SER A 115 -9.48 5.28 8.35
CA SER A 115 -10.76 5.09 9.04
C SER A 115 -10.90 3.72 9.71
N LEU A 116 -10.17 2.71 9.23
CA LEU A 116 -10.09 1.38 9.82
C LEU A 116 -9.10 1.30 10.99
N GLY A 117 -8.33 2.36 11.22
CA GLY A 117 -7.43 2.50 12.36
C GLY A 117 -6.24 1.54 12.37
N TYR A 118 -5.75 1.10 11.21
CA TYR A 118 -4.61 0.20 11.11
C TYR A 118 -3.31 0.87 11.57
N SER A 119 -2.44 0.09 12.18
CA SER A 119 -1.16 0.53 12.72
C SER A 119 -0.03 0.53 11.68
N PHE A 120 -0.30 1.05 10.49
CA PHE A 120 0.71 1.20 9.45
C PHE A 120 1.73 2.30 9.80
N ASP A 121 2.98 2.08 9.39
CA ASP A 121 4.02 3.11 9.41
C ASP A 121 3.91 3.98 8.14
N TRP A 122 3.15 5.05 8.22
CA TRP A 122 2.91 5.95 7.10
C TRP A 122 4.14 6.78 6.69
N ASP A 123 5.17 6.90 7.57
CA ASP A 123 6.45 7.52 7.22
C ASP A 123 7.23 6.66 6.20
N ARG A 124 6.85 5.39 6.05
CA ARG A 124 7.42 4.44 5.09
C ARG A 124 6.44 4.04 3.98
N GLU A 125 5.53 4.93 3.66
CA GLU A 125 4.60 4.77 2.53
C GLU A 125 5.38 4.69 1.21
N ILE A 126 4.97 3.77 0.33
CA ILE A 126 5.63 3.49 -0.95
C ILE A 126 4.62 3.62 -2.08
N ASN A 127 5.06 4.19 -3.22
CA ASN A 127 4.32 4.13 -4.47
C ASN A 127 5.23 3.52 -5.55
N THR A 128 4.81 2.42 -6.13
CA THR A 128 5.64 1.68 -7.11
C THR A 128 5.89 2.48 -8.41
N THR A 129 5.12 3.54 -8.66
CA THR A 129 5.31 4.43 -9.81
C THR A 129 6.28 5.59 -9.52
N ASP A 130 6.78 5.71 -8.31
CA ASP A 130 7.78 6.73 -8.00
C ASP A 130 9.15 6.33 -8.57
N PRO A 131 9.85 7.26 -9.24
CA PRO A 131 11.17 6.96 -9.84
C PRO A 131 12.18 6.42 -8.83
N GLU A 132 12.17 6.90 -7.60
CA GLU A 132 13.04 6.42 -6.52
C GLU A 132 12.78 4.98 -6.14
N TYR A 133 11.54 4.49 -6.36
CA TYR A 133 11.20 3.10 -6.12
C TYR A 133 11.54 2.23 -7.34
N TYR A 134 11.02 2.55 -8.54
CA TYR A 134 11.14 1.64 -9.67
C TYR A 134 12.56 1.57 -10.26
N HIS A 135 13.45 2.52 -9.97
CA HIS A 135 14.84 2.40 -10.43
C HIS A 135 15.52 1.13 -9.86
N TRP A 136 15.08 0.65 -8.68
CA TRP A 136 15.58 -0.61 -8.14
C TRP A 136 15.09 -1.81 -8.93
N THR A 137 13.86 -1.79 -9.41
CA THR A 137 13.35 -2.81 -10.35
C THR A 137 14.17 -2.81 -11.65
N GLN A 138 14.46 -1.63 -12.18
CA GLN A 138 15.31 -1.48 -13.36
C GLN A 138 16.75 -2.00 -13.10
N TRP A 139 17.28 -1.71 -11.92
CA TRP A 139 18.60 -2.21 -11.53
C TRP A 139 18.62 -3.75 -11.44
N ILE A 140 17.62 -4.37 -10.85
CA ILE A 140 17.49 -5.84 -10.81
C ILE A 140 17.41 -6.40 -12.22
N PHE A 141 16.58 -5.82 -13.09
CA PHE A 141 16.47 -6.23 -14.48
C PHE A 141 17.84 -6.20 -15.20
N LEU A 142 18.60 -5.10 -15.03
CA LEU A 142 19.91 -4.97 -15.63
C LEU A 142 20.90 -6.03 -15.11
N LYS A 143 20.82 -6.44 -13.85
CA LYS A 143 21.62 -7.55 -13.31
C LYS A 143 21.27 -8.88 -13.97
N LEU A 144 19.97 -9.16 -14.13
CA LEU A 144 19.50 -10.37 -14.81
C LEU A 144 19.90 -10.37 -16.29
N PHE A 145 19.76 -9.22 -16.97
CA PHE A 145 20.15 -9.07 -18.36
C PHE A 145 21.66 -9.32 -18.56
N LYS A 146 22.51 -8.72 -17.73
CA LYS A 146 23.97 -8.93 -17.76
C LYS A 146 24.39 -10.37 -17.46
N ALA A 147 23.58 -11.08 -16.67
CA ALA A 147 23.80 -12.50 -16.39
C ALA A 147 23.26 -13.44 -17.47
N GLY A 148 22.68 -12.93 -18.56
CA GLY A 148 22.06 -13.73 -19.62
C GLY A 148 20.74 -14.39 -19.23
N LEU A 149 20.16 -14.02 -18.10
CA LEU A 149 18.89 -14.59 -17.59
C LEU A 149 17.67 -13.87 -18.12
N ALA A 150 17.81 -12.65 -18.62
CA ALA A 150 16.76 -11.90 -19.30
C ALA A 150 17.17 -11.60 -20.73
N TYR A 151 16.27 -11.83 -21.67
CA TYR A 151 16.52 -11.62 -23.12
C TYR A 151 15.24 -11.17 -23.81
N LYS A 152 15.39 -10.51 -24.96
CA LYS A 152 14.26 -10.11 -25.80
C LYS A 152 13.94 -11.22 -26.79
N THR A 153 12.66 -11.60 -26.89
CA THR A 153 12.17 -12.60 -27.84
C THR A 153 10.77 -12.26 -28.32
N GLU A 154 10.38 -12.85 -29.45
CA GLU A 154 9.00 -12.83 -29.93
C GLU A 154 8.32 -14.12 -29.54
N MET A 155 7.08 -14.01 -29.04
CA MET A 155 6.26 -15.18 -28.67
C MET A 155 4.78 -14.88 -28.92
N PRO A 156 3.97 -15.92 -29.26
CA PRO A 156 2.53 -15.73 -29.40
C PRO A 156 1.89 -15.38 -28.06
N ILE A 157 0.94 -14.45 -28.11
CA ILE A 157 0.14 -14.03 -26.97
C ILE A 157 -1.35 -14.17 -27.28
N ASN A 158 -2.18 -14.31 -26.25
CA ASN A 158 -3.62 -14.15 -26.39
C ASN A 158 -3.92 -12.66 -26.54
N TRP A 159 -4.63 -12.30 -27.60
CA TRP A 159 -4.94 -10.91 -27.90
C TRP A 159 -6.44 -10.72 -28.10
N CYS A 160 -7.03 -9.82 -27.32
CA CYS A 160 -8.42 -9.39 -27.52
C CYS A 160 -8.47 -8.21 -28.49
N THR A 161 -9.07 -8.39 -29.68
CA THR A 161 -9.20 -7.34 -30.69
C THR A 161 -10.14 -6.20 -30.28
N SER A 162 -11.07 -6.46 -29.35
CA SER A 162 -12.00 -5.46 -28.82
C SER A 162 -11.38 -4.59 -27.75
N CYS A 163 -10.77 -5.22 -26.74
CA CYS A 163 -10.15 -4.49 -25.62
C CYS A 163 -8.73 -4.04 -25.94
N LYS A 164 -8.10 -4.61 -26.96
CA LYS A 164 -6.70 -4.39 -27.37
C LYS A 164 -5.68 -4.74 -26.24
N VAL A 165 -6.00 -5.78 -25.51
CA VAL A 165 -5.19 -6.32 -24.41
C VAL A 165 -5.14 -7.86 -24.49
#